data_1e7d1ea2a4791d724436b938aeb66ff7
#
_entry.id   1e7d1ea2a4791d724436b938aeb66ff7
#
_cell.length_a   1.000
_cell.length_b   1.000
_cell.length_c   1.000
_cell.angle_alpha   90.00
_cell.angle_beta   90.00
_cell.angle_gamma   90.00
#
_symmetry.space_group_name_H-M   'P 1'
#
loop_
_entity.id
_entity.type
_entity.pdbx_description
1 polymer ?
#
loop_
_entity_poly.entity_id
_entity_poly.type
_entity_poly.pdbx_seq_one_letter_code
_entity_poly.pdbx_strand_id
1 'polypeptide(L)' 'MSNKLSTVNIFNRSVKELERSMNAPEYNSWVRPLEFDLKENNFNIYAPNEFIENFFREKYLPKLMNLLESSIGR' A
#
# COMPACT_ATOMS: atom_id res chain seq x y z
N MET A 1 17.58 16.94 5.26
CA MET A 1 17.31 16.82 5.17
C MET A 1 16.82 16.40 4.86
N SER A 2 16.67 16.01 4.85
CA SER A 2 16.23 15.54 4.53
C SER A 2 15.35 15.50 4.18
N ASN A 3 15.22 15.67 4.17
CA ASN A 3 14.35 15.61 3.82
C ASN A 3 13.51 15.24 3.24
N LYS A 4 13.85 15.28 3.18
CA LYS A 4 12.87 14.81 2.36
C LYS A 4 12.07 13.76 3.01
N LEU A 5 10.81 13.77 2.84
CA LEU A 5 10.02 12.70 3.26
C LEU A 5 10.49 11.54 2.51
N SER A 6 10.86 10.51 3.16
CA SER A 6 11.27 9.35 2.42
C SER A 6 10.04 8.76 1.72
N THR A 7 10.32 8.10 0.63
CA THR A 7 9.28 7.42 -0.11
C THR A 7 8.59 6.36 0.75
N VAL A 8 9.35 5.78 1.65
CA VAL A 8 8.81 4.79 2.57
C VAL A 8 7.73 5.40 3.47
N ASN A 9 7.98 6.61 3.97
CA ASN A 9 6.98 7.27 4.81
C ASN A 9 5.72 7.59 4.04
N ILE A 10 5.87 8.01 2.81
CA ILE A 10 4.71 8.29 1.97
C ILE A 10 3.92 7.03 1.73
N PHE A 11 4.60 5.93 1.46
CA PHE A 11 3.93 4.67 1.23
C PHE A 11 3.16 4.22 2.47
N ASN A 12 3.82 4.28 3.64
CA ASN A 12 3.18 3.86 4.87
C ASN A 12 1.93 4.68 5.17
N ARG A 13 1.99 5.96 4.88
CA ARG A 13 0.85 6.83 5.08
C ARG A 13 -0.28 6.46 4.14
N SER A 14 0.06 6.16 2.90
CA SER A 14 -0.95 5.78 1.93
C SER A 14 -1.61 4.46 2.32
N VAL A 15 -0.85 3.52 2.83
CA VAL A 15 -1.43 2.25 3.30
C VAL A 15 -2.39 2.50 4.45
N LYS A 16 -2.06 3.41 5.34
CA LYS A 16 -2.96 3.74 6.43
C LYS A 16 -4.24 4.37 5.94
N GLU A 17 -4.14 5.20 4.93
CA GLU A 17 -5.34 5.78 4.35
C GLU A 17 -6.20 4.71 3.69
N LEU A 18 -5.56 3.76 3.04
CA LEU A 18 -6.28 2.66 2.44
C LEU A 18 -7.02 1.87 3.53
N GLU A 19 -6.33 1.63 4.63
CA GLU A 19 -6.92 0.90 5.74
C GLU A 19 -8.18 1.60 6.24
N ARG A 20 -8.14 2.90 6.33
CA ARG A 20 -9.27 3.67 6.80
C ARG A 20 -10.49 3.57 5.89
N SER A 21 -10.26 3.37 4.62
CA SER A 21 -11.35 3.28 3.66
C SER A 21 -11.94 1.87 3.59
N MET A 22 -11.39 0.93 4.34
CA MET A 22 -11.83 -0.46 4.33
C MET A 22 -12.43 -0.80 5.68
N ASN A 23 -13.36 -1.75 5.69
CA ASN A 23 -13.81 -2.24 6.97
C ASN A 23 -12.80 -3.25 7.50
N ALA A 24 -12.89 -3.56 8.79
CA ALA A 24 -11.91 -4.42 9.42
C ALA A 24 -11.81 -5.81 8.80
N PRO A 25 -12.94 -6.47 8.49
CA PRO A 25 -12.84 -7.78 7.85
C PRO A 25 -12.12 -7.74 6.52
N GLU A 26 -12.37 -6.72 5.71
CA GLU A 26 -11.70 -6.60 4.43
C GLU A 26 -10.20 -6.42 4.61
N TYR A 27 -9.84 -5.52 5.49
CA TYR A 27 -8.43 -5.24 5.72
C TYR A 27 -7.71 -6.48 6.21
N ASN A 28 -8.31 -7.18 7.16
CA ASN A 28 -7.70 -8.36 7.74
C ASN A 28 -7.55 -9.49 6.72
N SER A 29 -8.47 -9.58 5.78
CA SER A 29 -8.42 -10.65 4.80
C SER A 29 -7.49 -10.35 3.64
N TRP A 30 -7.42 -9.10 3.21
CA TRP A 30 -6.78 -8.79 1.93
C TRP A 30 -5.52 -7.96 2.04
N VAL A 31 -5.35 -7.21 3.09
CA VAL A 31 -4.19 -6.33 3.21
C VAL A 31 -3.25 -6.79 4.31
N ARG A 32 -3.80 -7.19 5.44
CA ARG A 32 -2.97 -7.58 6.57
C ARG A 32 -2.03 -8.75 6.28
N PRO A 33 -2.42 -9.75 5.48
CA PRO A 33 -1.50 -10.85 5.17
C PRO A 33 -0.35 -10.46 4.28
N LEU A 34 -0.40 -9.28 3.66
CA LEU A 34 0.65 -8.86 2.76
C LEU A 34 1.90 -8.45 3.50
N GLU A 35 3.04 -8.64 2.86
CA GLU A 35 4.30 -8.12 3.37
C GLU A 35 4.81 -7.08 2.41
N PHE A 36 5.30 -5.98 2.97
CA PHE A 36 5.82 -4.90 2.16
C PHE A 36 7.32 -4.79 2.36
N ASP A 37 8.04 -4.79 1.26
CA ASP A 37 9.48 -4.54 1.28
C ASP A 37 9.68 -3.15 0.70
N LEU A 38 9.86 -2.19 1.57
CA LEU A 38 9.86 -0.78 1.19
C LEU A 38 11.26 -0.24 1.16
N LYS A 39 11.71 0.08 -0.04
CA LYS A 39 13.00 0.70 -0.24
C LYS A 39 12.79 2.02 -0.95
N GLU A 40 13.80 2.86 -0.91
CA GLU A 40 13.62 4.19 -1.46
C GLU A 40 13.26 4.19 -2.93
N ASN A 41 13.78 3.24 -3.67
CA ASN A 41 13.53 3.19 -5.11
C ASN A 41 12.51 2.16 -5.51
N ASN A 42 12.14 1.26 -4.62
CA ASN A 42 11.28 0.15 -4.96
C ASN A 42 10.32 -0.18 -3.86
N PHE A 43 9.13 -0.57 -4.25
CA PHE A 43 8.17 -1.13 -3.31
C PHE A 43 7.83 -2.51 -3.80
N ASN A 44 8.04 -3.49 -2.95
CA ASN A 44 7.66 -4.85 -3.27
C ASN A 44 6.58 -5.30 -2.31
N ILE A 45 5.56 -5.92 -2.86
CA ILE A 45 4.44 -6.38 -2.06
C ILE A 45 4.32 -7.87 -2.27
N TYR A 46 4.38 -8.63 -1.18
CA TYR A 46 4.32 -10.07 -1.25
C TYR A 46 3.03 -10.57 -0.61
N ALA A 47 2.35 -11.44 -1.32
CA ALA A 47 1.13 -12.05 -0.82
C ALA A 47 1.40 -13.51 -0.49
N PRO A 48 0.64 -14.08 0.47
CA PRO A 48 0.86 -15.47 0.84
C PRO A 48 0.43 -16.46 -0.24
N ASN A 49 -0.43 -16.05 -1.14
CA ASN A 49 -0.83 -16.92 -2.23
C ASN A 49 -1.33 -16.08 -3.40
N GLU A 50 -1.53 -16.75 -4.51
CA GLU A 50 -1.90 -16.10 -5.75
C GLU A 50 -3.29 -15.46 -5.70
N PHE A 51 -4.17 -16.08 -4.97
CA PHE A 51 -5.53 -15.59 -4.87
C PHE A 51 -5.55 -14.20 -4.21
N ILE A 52 -4.85 -14.05 -3.11
CA ILE A 52 -4.78 -12.78 -2.42
C ILE A 52 -4.02 -11.77 -3.26
N GLU A 53 -2.97 -12.20 -3.92
CA GLU A 53 -2.19 -11.31 -4.77
C GLU A 53 -3.05 -10.72 -5.88
N ASN A 54 -3.79 -11.56 -6.58
CA ASN A 54 -4.61 -11.11 -7.68
C ASN A 54 -5.74 -10.20 -7.23
N PHE A 55 -6.36 -10.56 -6.12
CA PHE A 55 -7.46 -9.78 -5.60
C PHE A 55 -6.99 -8.38 -5.18
N PHE A 56 -5.86 -8.33 -4.48
CA PHE A 56 -5.32 -7.04 -4.06
C PHE A 56 -4.95 -6.20 -5.28
N ARG A 57 -4.31 -6.82 -6.24
CA ARG A 57 -3.86 -6.10 -7.43
C ARG A 57 -5.01 -5.49 -8.19
N GLU A 58 -6.10 -6.21 -8.29
CA GLU A 58 -7.22 -5.73 -9.08
C GLU A 58 -8.10 -4.75 -8.32
N LYS A 59 -8.25 -4.98 -7.04
CA LYS A 59 -9.22 -4.24 -6.27
C LYS A 59 -8.62 -3.07 -5.51
N TYR A 60 -7.46 -3.26 -4.92
CA TYR A 60 -6.92 -2.29 -4.00
C TYR A 60 -5.69 -1.56 -4.49
N LEU A 61 -4.91 -2.19 -5.33
CA LEU A 61 -3.69 -1.55 -5.81
C LEU A 61 -3.95 -0.23 -6.54
N PRO A 62 -4.97 -0.15 -7.42
CA PRO A 62 -5.24 1.13 -8.06
C PRO A 62 -5.54 2.24 -7.06
N LYS A 63 -6.27 1.90 -6.01
CA LYS A 63 -6.58 2.85 -4.97
C LYS A 63 -5.33 3.32 -4.25
N LEU A 64 -4.46 2.37 -3.93
CA LEU A 64 -3.21 2.69 -3.27
C LEU A 64 -2.34 3.57 -4.15
N MET A 65 -2.29 3.28 -5.43
CA MET A 65 -1.50 4.09 -6.35
C MET A 65 -2.02 5.52 -6.41
N ASN A 66 -3.34 5.68 -6.40
CA ASN A 66 -3.91 7.02 -6.38
C ASN A 66 -3.53 7.77 -5.12
N LEU A 67 -3.54 7.08 -3.99
CA LEU A 67 -3.17 7.71 -2.73
C LEU A 67 -1.71 8.11 -2.75
N LEU A 68 -0.87 7.27 -3.31
CA LEU A 68 0.55 7.60 -3.42
C LEU A 68 0.75 8.85 -4.27
N GLU A 69 0.07 8.94 -5.39
CA GLU A 69 0.20 10.09 -6.26
C GLU A 69 -0.26 11.36 -5.57
N SER A 70 -1.35 11.27 -4.85
CA SER A 70 -1.85 12.42 -4.12
C SER A 70 -0.87 12.88 -3.05
N SER A 71 -0.24 11.92 -2.39
CA SER A 71 0.70 12.25 -1.33
C SER A 71 1.96 12.90 -1.88
N ILE A 72 2.32 12.58 -3.11
CA ILE A 72 3.48 13.17 -3.73
C ILE A 72 3.19 14.56 -4.27
N GLY A 73 1.92 14.89 -4.43
CA GLY A 73 1.56 16.23 -4.84
C GLY A 73 1.50 16.41 -6.34
N ARG A 74 1.22 15.38 -7.05
CA ARG A 74 1.18 15.47 -8.48
C ARG A 74 -0.19 15.39 -9.02
#